data_187605cafcf2a213546b41ad3176e27c
#
_entry.id   187605cafcf2a213546b41ad3176e27c
#
_cell.length_a   1.000
_cell.length_b   1.000
_cell.length_c   1.000
_cell.angle_alpha   90.00
_cell.angle_beta   90.00
_cell.angle_gamma   90.00
#
_symmetry.space_group_name_H-M   'P 1'
#
loop_
_entity.id
_entity.type
_entity.pdbx_description
1 polymer ?
#
loop_
_entity_poly.entity_id
_entity_poly.type
_entity_poly.pdbx_seq_one_letter_code
_entity_poly.pdbx_strand_id
1 'polypeptide(L)'
;YLRCDKNQISTIDLKNCPSLKVLICGTNTISTLDVSKNNELEWLMCDDNSIKSLDVSKNVKLEKLHCNKNALTSIDVSKNVQLTGLDCSANKLKAIDVSKNTVLEWLYCFDNSITSLDVKNNTQLKNLRCFNNSLATLDVSRNTELEWLYCYGNSLASIDISKNTQLKDFVCYGNKFTTASIDDIYCSLPDRKGKPAGMIYLLFSASSAGKDKVLASNGGNATNKNWEVKYFENNSNITGFTGTHPCGGGSDVNTDRYITLTVKERKQIWLNLWADAADTQVKIVSGSNEKTVTVGDKWTEWKDYTAGAATMTIYGNVKKLDCSNNNTNITGLDASHNAQL
;
A
#
# COMPACT_ATOMS: atom_id res chain seq x y z
N TYR A 1 -21.45 -12.56 -28.78
CA TYR A 1 -20.47 -13.35 -28.09
C TYR A 1 -19.54 -14.02 -29.11
N LEU A 2 -18.23 -13.82 -28.95
CA LEU A 2 -17.20 -14.50 -29.74
C LEU A 2 -16.13 -15.02 -28.78
N ARG A 3 -15.82 -16.32 -28.87
CA ARG A 3 -14.74 -16.96 -28.14
C ARG A 3 -13.86 -17.72 -29.10
N CYS A 4 -12.58 -17.36 -29.13
CA CYS A 4 -11.58 -17.95 -30.01
C CYS A 4 -10.18 -18.01 -29.32
N ASP A 5 -10.17 -18.08 -28.00
CA ASP A 5 -8.95 -18.22 -27.20
C ASP A 5 -8.19 -19.52 -27.46
N LYS A 6 -6.90 -19.56 -27.07
CA LYS A 6 -6.02 -20.73 -27.16
C LYS A 6 -5.89 -21.30 -28.59
N ASN A 7 -5.57 -20.42 -29.52
CA ASN A 7 -5.33 -20.72 -30.93
C ASN A 7 -4.00 -20.09 -31.42
N GLN A 8 -3.81 -20.01 -32.71
CA GLN A 8 -2.69 -19.32 -33.37
C GLN A 8 -3.19 -18.16 -34.25
N ILE A 9 -4.25 -17.49 -33.81
CA ILE A 9 -4.86 -16.40 -34.54
C ILE A 9 -3.94 -15.18 -34.47
N SER A 10 -3.56 -14.62 -35.60
CA SER A 10 -2.73 -13.42 -35.69
C SER A 10 -3.53 -12.14 -35.95
N THR A 11 -4.73 -12.27 -36.53
CA THR A 11 -5.60 -11.15 -36.86
C THR A 11 -7.08 -11.50 -36.65
N ILE A 12 -7.88 -10.54 -36.18
CA ILE A 12 -9.34 -10.66 -36.06
C ILE A 12 -9.97 -9.41 -36.70
N ASP A 13 -10.87 -9.59 -37.66
CA ASP A 13 -11.67 -8.49 -38.23
C ASP A 13 -13.06 -8.49 -37.57
N LEU A 14 -13.33 -7.43 -36.79
CA LEU A 14 -14.56 -7.24 -36.00
C LEU A 14 -15.42 -6.09 -36.49
N LYS A 15 -15.05 -5.44 -37.62
CA LYS A 15 -15.68 -4.19 -38.08
C LYS A 15 -17.18 -4.33 -38.37
N ASN A 16 -17.65 -5.54 -38.70
CA ASN A 16 -19.06 -5.83 -39.01
C ASN A 16 -19.79 -6.53 -37.84
N CYS A 17 -19.26 -6.44 -36.62
CA CYS A 17 -19.84 -7.04 -35.43
C CYS A 17 -20.24 -6.00 -34.36
N PRO A 18 -21.07 -4.97 -34.69
CA PRO A 18 -21.35 -3.84 -33.78
C PRO A 18 -22.07 -4.25 -32.49
N SER A 19 -22.82 -5.36 -32.52
CA SER A 19 -23.58 -5.88 -31.36
C SER A 19 -22.76 -6.86 -30.49
N LEU A 20 -21.44 -6.97 -30.72
CA LEU A 20 -20.56 -7.86 -29.94
C LEU A 20 -20.42 -7.35 -28.51
N LYS A 21 -20.88 -8.14 -27.52
CA LYS A 21 -20.80 -7.82 -26.10
C LYS A 21 -19.62 -8.47 -25.41
N VAL A 22 -19.23 -9.66 -25.81
CA VAL A 22 -18.16 -10.43 -25.18
C VAL A 22 -17.20 -10.92 -26.25
N LEU A 23 -15.92 -10.54 -26.12
CA LEU A 23 -14.83 -11.04 -26.92
C LEU A 23 -13.81 -11.74 -26.03
N ILE A 24 -13.56 -13.04 -26.26
CA ILE A 24 -12.53 -13.84 -25.61
C ILE A 24 -11.60 -14.34 -26.70
N CYS A 25 -10.42 -13.71 -26.81
CA CYS A 25 -9.40 -14.03 -27.82
C CYS A 25 -7.99 -14.17 -27.20
N GLY A 26 -7.93 -14.46 -25.90
CA GLY A 26 -6.68 -14.65 -25.16
C GLY A 26 -5.87 -15.85 -25.66
N THR A 27 -4.59 -15.89 -25.34
CA THR A 27 -3.66 -16.97 -25.74
C THR A 27 -3.69 -17.23 -27.24
N ASN A 28 -3.24 -16.25 -27.99
CA ASN A 28 -3.11 -16.25 -29.46
C ASN A 28 -1.82 -15.52 -29.87
N THR A 29 -1.68 -15.12 -31.13
CA THR A 29 -0.52 -14.36 -31.64
C THR A 29 -0.91 -12.99 -32.19
N ILE A 30 -2.02 -12.43 -31.66
CA ILE A 30 -2.57 -11.15 -32.10
C ILE A 30 -1.60 -10.02 -31.75
N SER A 31 -1.19 -9.25 -32.73
CA SER A 31 -0.31 -8.07 -32.53
C SER A 31 -1.06 -6.74 -32.58
N THR A 32 -2.23 -6.73 -33.22
CA THR A 32 -3.12 -5.55 -33.30
C THR A 32 -4.56 -6.00 -33.13
N LEU A 33 -5.34 -5.28 -32.34
CA LEU A 33 -6.75 -5.57 -32.12
C LEU A 33 -7.54 -4.26 -32.21
N ASP A 34 -8.41 -4.16 -33.23
CA ASP A 34 -9.31 -3.02 -33.41
C ASP A 34 -10.72 -3.39 -32.91
N VAL A 35 -11.15 -2.76 -31.83
CA VAL A 35 -12.47 -2.91 -31.23
C VAL A 35 -13.31 -1.62 -31.35
N SER A 36 -12.87 -0.65 -32.15
CA SER A 36 -13.49 0.68 -32.27
C SER A 36 -14.92 0.67 -32.81
N LYS A 37 -15.35 -0.42 -33.47
CA LYS A 37 -16.72 -0.60 -33.99
C LYS A 37 -17.60 -1.44 -33.06
N ASN A 38 -17.06 -1.98 -31.98
CA ASN A 38 -17.77 -2.89 -31.07
C ASN A 38 -18.20 -2.15 -29.79
N ASN A 39 -19.03 -1.10 -29.96
CA ASN A 39 -19.39 -0.18 -28.87
C ASN A 39 -20.23 -0.84 -27.77
N GLU A 40 -20.78 -2.03 -28.04
CA GLU A 40 -21.57 -2.81 -27.07
C GLU A 40 -20.71 -3.78 -26.24
N LEU A 41 -19.34 -3.74 -26.39
CA LEU A 41 -18.47 -4.61 -25.60
C LEU A 41 -18.60 -4.30 -24.10
N GLU A 42 -18.97 -5.36 -23.38
CA GLU A 42 -19.05 -5.42 -21.92
C GLU A 42 -17.80 -6.14 -21.36
N TRP A 43 -17.34 -7.21 -22.05
CA TRP A 43 -16.17 -8.01 -21.65
C TRP A 43 -15.18 -8.15 -22.79
N LEU A 44 -13.93 -7.77 -22.57
CA LEU A 44 -12.80 -7.98 -23.47
C LEU A 44 -11.69 -8.75 -22.77
N MET A 45 -11.44 -9.96 -23.23
CA MET A 45 -10.36 -10.83 -22.78
C MET A 45 -9.41 -11.08 -23.96
N CYS A 46 -8.30 -10.33 -24.01
CA CYS A 46 -7.28 -10.39 -25.04
C CYS A 46 -5.88 -10.65 -24.45
N ASP A 47 -5.86 -11.29 -23.29
CA ASP A 47 -4.66 -11.66 -22.56
C ASP A 47 -3.76 -12.61 -23.35
N ASP A 48 -2.47 -12.69 -22.99
CA ASP A 48 -1.49 -13.62 -23.56
C ASP A 48 -1.46 -13.55 -25.09
N ASN A 49 -1.10 -12.38 -25.60
CA ASN A 49 -0.95 -12.02 -27.01
C ASN A 49 0.32 -11.18 -27.23
N SER A 50 0.45 -10.51 -28.37
CA SER A 50 1.59 -9.64 -28.69
C SER A 50 1.17 -8.18 -28.93
N ILE A 51 0.05 -7.74 -28.32
CA ILE A 51 -0.57 -6.44 -28.54
C ILE A 51 0.35 -5.35 -27.93
N LYS A 52 0.72 -4.36 -28.75
CA LYS A 52 1.59 -3.23 -28.33
C LYS A 52 0.80 -1.99 -27.94
N SER A 53 -0.39 -1.83 -28.49
CA SER A 53 -1.32 -0.74 -28.18
C SER A 53 -2.75 -1.24 -28.28
N LEU A 54 -3.62 -0.79 -27.38
CA LEU A 54 -5.03 -1.15 -27.35
C LEU A 54 -5.85 0.11 -27.06
N ASP A 55 -6.72 0.49 -28.01
CA ASP A 55 -7.65 1.60 -27.82
C ASP A 55 -9.04 1.05 -27.47
N VAL A 56 -9.48 1.32 -26.25
CA VAL A 56 -10.80 0.95 -25.72
C VAL A 56 -11.71 2.15 -25.50
N SER A 57 -11.35 3.33 -26.03
CA SER A 57 -12.07 4.60 -25.80
C SER A 57 -13.51 4.61 -26.33
N LYS A 58 -13.83 3.72 -27.29
CA LYS A 58 -15.17 3.57 -27.84
C LYS A 58 -16.02 2.51 -27.11
N ASN A 59 -15.38 1.68 -26.28
CA ASN A 59 -16.05 0.57 -25.58
C ASN A 59 -16.49 1.02 -24.18
N VAL A 60 -17.32 2.04 -24.12
CA VAL A 60 -17.72 2.72 -22.86
C VAL A 60 -18.54 1.85 -21.91
N LYS A 61 -19.04 0.70 -22.40
CA LYS A 61 -19.80 -0.28 -21.62
C LYS A 61 -18.94 -1.38 -21.01
N LEU A 62 -17.60 -1.31 -21.19
CA LEU A 62 -16.70 -2.32 -20.62
C LEU A 62 -16.81 -2.38 -19.10
N GLU A 63 -17.18 -3.57 -18.62
CA GLU A 63 -17.22 -3.95 -17.22
C GLU A 63 -15.94 -4.72 -16.82
N LYS A 64 -15.39 -5.53 -17.76
CA LYS A 64 -14.18 -6.33 -17.53
C LYS A 64 -13.22 -6.24 -18.70
N LEU A 65 -11.96 -5.88 -18.37
CA LEU A 65 -10.87 -5.83 -19.34
C LEU A 65 -9.70 -6.68 -18.83
N HIS A 66 -9.39 -7.76 -19.55
CA HIS A 66 -8.19 -8.55 -19.38
C HIS A 66 -7.29 -8.34 -20.60
N CYS A 67 -6.23 -7.55 -20.43
CA CYS A 67 -5.20 -7.30 -21.43
C CYS A 67 -3.79 -7.65 -20.94
N ASN A 68 -3.73 -8.50 -19.92
CA ASN A 68 -2.49 -8.96 -19.31
C ASN A 68 -1.64 -9.82 -20.27
N LYS A 69 -0.35 -9.97 -19.94
CA LYS A 69 0.62 -10.71 -20.78
C LYS A 69 0.60 -10.27 -22.23
N ASN A 70 0.84 -8.98 -22.44
CA ASN A 70 0.97 -8.36 -23.75
C ASN A 70 2.25 -7.49 -23.79
N ALA A 71 2.38 -6.61 -24.76
CA ALA A 71 3.51 -5.69 -24.89
C ALA A 71 3.11 -4.22 -24.74
N LEU A 72 2.01 -3.96 -23.99
CA LEU A 72 1.47 -2.61 -23.79
C LEU A 72 2.45 -1.74 -23.01
N THR A 73 2.71 -0.54 -23.50
CA THR A 73 3.51 0.49 -22.81
C THR A 73 2.63 1.54 -22.12
N SER A 74 1.37 1.61 -22.49
CA SER A 74 0.32 2.42 -21.88
C SER A 74 -1.05 1.81 -22.16
N ILE A 75 -2.03 2.16 -21.34
CA ILE A 75 -3.45 1.88 -21.56
C ILE A 75 -4.25 3.05 -20.99
N ASP A 76 -5.19 3.60 -21.77
CA ASP A 76 -6.14 4.61 -21.31
C ASP A 76 -7.51 3.98 -21.10
N VAL A 77 -7.94 3.93 -19.85
CA VAL A 77 -9.26 3.40 -19.43
C VAL A 77 -10.19 4.51 -18.92
N SER A 78 -9.86 5.78 -19.16
CA SER A 78 -10.61 6.93 -18.64
C SER A 78 -12.05 7.03 -19.16
N LYS A 79 -12.36 6.40 -20.30
CA LYS A 79 -13.71 6.34 -20.87
C LYS A 79 -14.51 5.11 -20.41
N ASN A 80 -13.85 4.12 -19.82
CA ASN A 80 -14.46 2.86 -19.40
C ASN A 80 -14.89 2.94 -17.92
N VAL A 81 -15.74 3.90 -17.62
CA VAL A 81 -16.15 4.24 -16.23
C VAL A 81 -16.95 3.12 -15.55
N GLN A 82 -17.44 2.14 -16.30
CA GLN A 82 -18.18 0.98 -15.79
C GLN A 82 -17.27 -0.21 -15.44
N LEU A 83 -15.94 -0.08 -15.59
CA LEU A 83 -15.02 -1.16 -15.24
C LEU A 83 -15.13 -1.52 -13.77
N THR A 84 -15.54 -2.76 -13.52
CA THR A 84 -15.49 -3.43 -12.21
C THR A 84 -14.22 -4.22 -12.04
N GLY A 85 -13.57 -4.60 -13.14
CA GLY A 85 -12.35 -5.37 -13.14
C GLY A 85 -11.38 -5.03 -14.26
N LEU A 86 -10.10 -4.84 -13.88
CA LEU A 86 -9.01 -4.56 -14.81
C LEU A 86 -7.82 -5.46 -14.49
N ASP A 87 -7.39 -6.26 -15.47
CA ASP A 87 -6.12 -6.96 -15.48
C ASP A 87 -5.25 -6.44 -16.63
N CYS A 88 -4.26 -5.64 -16.29
CA CYS A 88 -3.23 -5.14 -17.19
C CYS A 88 -1.82 -5.62 -16.78
N SER A 89 -1.74 -6.69 -16.00
CA SER A 89 -0.50 -7.27 -15.49
C SER A 89 0.40 -7.81 -16.60
N ALA A 90 1.67 -8.07 -16.28
CA ALA A 90 2.65 -8.62 -17.20
C ALA A 90 2.68 -7.89 -18.54
N ASN A 91 2.91 -6.60 -18.50
CA ASN A 91 3.07 -5.67 -19.61
C ASN A 91 4.35 -4.81 -19.43
N LYS A 92 4.44 -3.68 -20.09
CA LYS A 92 5.56 -2.73 -20.01
C LYS A 92 5.09 -1.35 -19.52
N LEU A 93 4.04 -1.33 -18.69
CA LEU A 93 3.44 -0.09 -18.20
C LEU A 93 4.38 0.61 -17.21
N LYS A 94 4.56 1.93 -17.35
CA LYS A 94 5.26 2.77 -16.39
C LYS A 94 4.31 3.49 -15.44
N ALA A 95 3.05 3.61 -15.81
CA ALA A 95 1.97 4.20 -15.03
C ALA A 95 0.63 3.62 -15.47
N ILE A 96 -0.36 3.72 -14.62
CA ILE A 96 -1.77 3.47 -14.92
C ILE A 96 -2.62 4.51 -14.20
N ASP A 97 -3.55 5.15 -14.91
CA ASP A 97 -4.54 6.05 -14.32
C ASP A 97 -5.90 5.36 -14.27
N VAL A 98 -6.36 5.05 -13.07
CA VAL A 98 -7.68 4.46 -12.79
C VAL A 98 -8.61 5.43 -12.06
N SER A 99 -8.29 6.72 -12.03
CA SER A 99 -9.03 7.74 -11.27
C SER A 99 -10.48 7.90 -11.69
N LYS A 100 -10.84 7.51 -12.92
CA LYS A 100 -12.21 7.55 -13.47
C LYS A 100 -12.97 6.23 -13.27
N ASN A 101 -12.30 5.14 -12.91
CA ASN A 101 -12.89 3.81 -12.77
C ASN A 101 -13.32 3.58 -11.32
N THR A 102 -14.22 4.41 -10.82
CA THR A 102 -14.59 4.50 -9.39
C THR A 102 -15.32 3.27 -8.85
N VAL A 103 -15.84 2.41 -9.76
CA VAL A 103 -16.54 1.17 -9.39
C VAL A 103 -15.65 -0.09 -9.48
N LEU A 104 -14.31 0.09 -9.64
CA LEU A 104 -13.39 -1.03 -9.66
C LEU A 104 -13.45 -1.82 -8.35
N GLU A 105 -13.73 -3.11 -8.46
CA GLU A 105 -13.66 -4.08 -7.36
C GLU A 105 -12.32 -4.81 -7.30
N TRP A 106 -11.67 -5.00 -8.46
CA TRP A 106 -10.33 -5.58 -8.51
C TRP A 106 -9.46 -4.93 -9.59
N LEU A 107 -8.17 -4.74 -9.24
CA LEU A 107 -7.13 -4.20 -10.10
C LEU A 107 -5.89 -5.08 -10.02
N TYR A 108 -5.50 -5.66 -11.16
CA TYR A 108 -4.26 -6.41 -11.31
C TYR A 108 -3.35 -5.68 -12.28
N CYS A 109 -2.26 -5.12 -11.75
CA CYS A 109 -1.26 -4.37 -12.52
C CYS A 109 0.18 -4.84 -12.20
N PHE A 110 0.31 -6.05 -11.67
CA PHE A 110 1.58 -6.66 -11.31
C PHE A 110 2.48 -6.96 -12.55
N ASP A 111 3.78 -7.24 -12.30
CA ASP A 111 4.76 -7.51 -13.35
C ASP A 111 4.78 -6.41 -14.43
N ASN A 112 4.99 -5.17 -13.99
CA ASN A 112 5.14 -3.98 -14.83
C ASN A 112 6.35 -3.15 -14.34
N SER A 113 6.46 -1.90 -14.76
CA SER A 113 7.48 -0.96 -14.29
C SER A 113 6.86 0.30 -13.65
N ILE A 114 5.72 0.13 -12.97
CA ILE A 114 4.94 1.22 -12.39
C ILE A 114 5.70 1.80 -11.19
N THR A 115 5.91 3.12 -11.19
CA THR A 115 6.63 3.83 -10.14
C THR A 115 5.71 4.54 -9.13
N SER A 116 4.46 4.79 -9.52
CA SER A 116 3.43 5.38 -8.66
C SER A 116 2.05 4.82 -9.02
N LEU A 117 1.20 4.59 -8.02
CA LEU A 117 -0.16 4.09 -8.19
C LEU A 117 -1.10 4.86 -7.26
N ASP A 118 -2.04 5.60 -7.83
CA ASP A 118 -3.08 6.32 -7.09
C ASP A 118 -4.43 5.56 -7.23
N VAL A 119 -4.89 4.98 -6.12
CA VAL A 119 -6.15 4.22 -6.04
C VAL A 119 -7.18 4.90 -5.12
N LYS A 120 -6.96 6.17 -4.74
CA LYS A 120 -7.82 6.88 -3.76
C LYS A 120 -9.28 6.99 -4.20
N ASN A 121 -9.56 7.01 -5.52
CA ASN A 121 -10.92 7.10 -6.06
C ASN A 121 -11.60 5.74 -6.21
N ASN A 122 -10.85 4.64 -6.10
CA ASN A 122 -11.35 3.27 -6.29
C ASN A 122 -11.80 2.68 -4.94
N THR A 123 -12.75 3.33 -4.30
CA THR A 123 -13.16 3.01 -2.92
C THR A 123 -13.83 1.65 -2.78
N GLN A 124 -14.27 1.03 -3.89
CA GLN A 124 -14.88 -0.30 -3.92
C GLN A 124 -13.87 -1.44 -4.12
N LEU A 125 -12.55 -1.12 -4.19
CA LEU A 125 -11.52 -2.14 -4.37
C LEU A 125 -11.52 -3.16 -3.22
N LYS A 126 -11.72 -4.43 -3.60
CA LYS A 126 -11.62 -5.61 -2.74
C LYS A 126 -10.31 -6.37 -2.95
N ASN A 127 -9.76 -6.32 -4.17
CA ASN A 127 -8.54 -7.06 -4.52
C ASN A 127 -7.58 -6.17 -5.32
N LEU A 128 -6.45 -5.85 -4.72
CA LEU A 128 -5.37 -5.09 -5.36
C LEU A 128 -4.12 -5.95 -5.47
N ARG A 129 -3.66 -6.20 -6.71
CA ARG A 129 -2.41 -6.91 -7.00
C ARG A 129 -1.50 -6.00 -7.81
N CYS A 130 -0.51 -5.39 -7.14
CA CYS A 130 0.46 -4.47 -7.73
C CYS A 130 1.91 -4.90 -7.46
N PHE A 131 2.12 -6.18 -7.22
CA PHE A 131 3.44 -6.75 -6.95
C PHE A 131 4.39 -6.69 -8.17
N ASN A 132 5.70 -6.84 -7.93
CA ASN A 132 6.74 -6.77 -8.95
C ASN A 132 6.62 -5.50 -9.82
N ASN A 133 6.69 -4.36 -9.15
CA ASN A 133 6.74 -3.02 -9.73
C ASN A 133 7.88 -2.22 -9.07
N SER A 134 7.88 -0.91 -9.21
CA SER A 134 8.88 -0.01 -8.62
C SER A 134 8.27 1.01 -7.65
N LEU A 135 7.18 0.62 -6.96
CA LEU A 135 6.47 1.52 -6.06
C LEU A 135 7.32 1.82 -4.83
N ALA A 136 7.57 3.11 -4.56
CA ALA A 136 8.22 3.57 -3.34
C ALA A 136 7.22 3.82 -2.20
N THR A 137 5.98 4.15 -2.55
CA THR A 137 4.86 4.37 -1.63
C THR A 137 3.59 3.78 -2.20
N LEU A 138 2.64 3.42 -1.33
CA LEU A 138 1.31 2.97 -1.70
C LEU A 138 0.32 3.42 -0.61
N ASP A 139 -0.61 4.30 -0.98
CA ASP A 139 -1.68 4.75 -0.08
C ASP A 139 -2.98 3.99 -0.43
N VAL A 140 -3.44 3.16 0.52
CA VAL A 140 -4.67 2.39 0.44
C VAL A 140 -5.70 2.84 1.47
N SER A 141 -5.51 3.98 2.10
CA SER A 141 -6.36 4.48 3.20
C SER A 141 -7.82 4.71 2.82
N ARG A 142 -8.09 4.91 1.52
CA ARG A 142 -9.45 5.08 0.99
C ARG A 142 -10.11 3.78 0.52
N ASN A 143 -9.34 2.69 0.42
CA ASN A 143 -9.83 1.40 -0.08
C ASN A 143 -10.26 0.51 1.09
N THR A 144 -11.27 0.95 1.83
CA THR A 144 -11.71 0.31 3.09
C THR A 144 -12.28 -1.09 2.91
N GLU A 145 -12.71 -1.42 1.68
CA GLU A 145 -13.25 -2.73 1.30
C GLU A 145 -12.19 -3.76 0.91
N LEU A 146 -10.87 -3.39 0.97
CA LEU A 146 -9.81 -4.33 0.60
C LEU A 146 -9.82 -5.57 1.49
N GLU A 147 -9.91 -6.72 0.81
CA GLU A 147 -9.81 -8.06 1.38
C GLU A 147 -8.46 -8.73 1.06
N TRP A 148 -7.91 -8.45 -0.12
CA TRP A 148 -6.65 -9.01 -0.63
C TRP A 148 -5.75 -7.89 -1.14
N LEU A 149 -4.55 -7.78 -0.56
CA LEU A 149 -3.53 -6.82 -0.95
C LEU A 149 -2.19 -7.53 -1.22
N TYR A 150 -1.78 -7.58 -2.49
CA TYR A 150 -0.52 -8.17 -2.92
C TYR A 150 0.37 -7.09 -3.51
N CYS A 151 1.35 -6.62 -2.73
CA CYS A 151 2.27 -5.55 -3.09
C CYS A 151 3.75 -5.93 -2.90
N TYR A 152 4.05 -7.22 -2.89
CA TYR A 152 5.43 -7.73 -2.77
C TYR A 152 6.31 -7.35 -3.97
N GLY A 153 7.64 -7.44 -3.83
CA GLY A 153 8.55 -7.12 -4.92
C GLY A 153 8.48 -5.66 -5.38
N ASN A 154 8.38 -4.72 -4.45
CA ASN A 154 8.39 -3.28 -4.67
C ASN A 154 9.52 -2.60 -3.88
N SER A 155 9.46 -1.30 -3.69
CA SER A 155 10.44 -0.51 -2.92
C SER A 155 9.81 0.18 -1.71
N LEU A 156 8.71 -0.35 -1.17
CA LEU A 156 7.99 0.23 -0.05
C LEU A 156 8.85 0.22 1.22
N ALA A 157 9.03 1.36 1.86
CA ALA A 157 9.69 1.48 3.16
C ALA A 157 8.70 1.32 4.33
N SER A 158 7.43 1.66 4.10
CA SER A 158 6.32 1.50 5.05
C SER A 158 5.01 1.37 4.28
N ILE A 159 3.97 0.90 4.97
CA ILE A 159 2.59 0.91 4.49
C ILE A 159 1.64 0.94 5.69
N ASP A 160 0.63 1.81 5.64
CA ASP A 160 -0.45 1.86 6.64
C ASP A 160 -1.70 1.18 6.09
N ILE A 161 -2.13 0.13 6.76
CA ILE A 161 -3.33 -0.65 6.42
C ILE A 161 -4.41 -0.54 7.50
N SER A 162 -4.30 0.41 8.43
CA SER A 162 -5.22 0.59 9.56
C SER A 162 -6.67 0.87 9.15
N LYS A 163 -6.88 1.37 7.93
CA LYS A 163 -8.22 1.63 7.38
C LYS A 163 -8.82 0.45 6.62
N ASN A 164 -8.01 -0.57 6.29
CA ASN A 164 -8.45 -1.72 5.51
C ASN A 164 -9.01 -2.83 6.42
N THR A 165 -10.11 -2.53 7.09
CA THR A 165 -10.68 -3.39 8.16
C THR A 165 -11.22 -4.73 7.68
N GLN A 166 -11.40 -4.90 6.35
CA GLN A 166 -11.83 -6.15 5.73
C GLN A 166 -10.68 -7.04 5.28
N LEU A 167 -9.42 -6.59 5.45
CA LEU A 167 -8.24 -7.29 4.93
C LEU A 167 -8.12 -8.70 5.55
N LYS A 168 -7.90 -9.70 4.68
CA LYS A 168 -7.81 -11.13 5.01
C LYS A 168 -6.46 -11.73 4.64
N ASP A 169 -5.86 -11.21 3.57
CA ASP A 169 -4.63 -11.75 3.00
C ASP A 169 -3.74 -10.60 2.54
N PHE A 170 -2.55 -10.52 3.11
CA PHE A 170 -1.61 -9.43 2.88
C PHE A 170 -0.22 -9.99 2.51
N VAL A 171 0.16 -9.85 1.24
CA VAL A 171 1.44 -10.33 0.72
C VAL A 171 2.33 -9.15 0.39
N CYS A 172 3.39 -8.94 1.18
CA CYS A 172 4.21 -7.73 1.10
C CYS A 172 5.73 -7.98 1.22
N TYR A 173 6.20 -9.22 1.08
CA TYR A 173 7.63 -9.55 1.08
C TYR A 173 8.41 -8.85 -0.06
N GLY A 174 9.75 -8.85 0.00
CA GLY A 174 10.57 -8.26 -1.06
C GLY A 174 10.39 -6.74 -1.21
N ASN A 175 10.16 -6.05 -0.10
CA ASN A 175 10.13 -4.59 0.02
C ASN A 175 11.32 -4.07 0.84
N LYS A 176 11.38 -2.77 1.12
CA LYS A 176 12.46 -2.12 1.88
C LYS A 176 12.10 -1.92 3.36
N PHE A 177 11.25 -2.77 3.93
CA PHE A 177 10.85 -2.65 5.33
C PHE A 177 12.03 -2.81 6.28
N THR A 178 12.02 -2.01 7.34
CA THR A 178 12.86 -2.14 8.54
C THR A 178 12.11 -2.94 9.60
N THR A 179 12.79 -3.35 10.69
CA THR A 179 12.12 -3.96 11.84
C THR A 179 11.00 -3.07 12.38
N ALA A 180 11.26 -1.77 12.55
CA ALA A 180 10.26 -0.81 13.02
C ALA A 180 9.05 -0.73 12.10
N SER A 181 9.26 -0.60 10.78
CA SER A 181 8.12 -0.55 9.85
C SER A 181 7.34 -1.87 9.77
N ILE A 182 7.96 -3.01 10.08
CA ILE A 182 7.27 -4.30 10.21
C ILE A 182 6.39 -4.30 11.48
N ASP A 183 6.90 -3.78 12.59
CA ASP A 183 6.11 -3.61 13.81
C ASP A 183 4.90 -2.70 13.58
N ASP A 184 5.08 -1.59 12.84
CA ASP A 184 3.97 -0.71 12.46
C ASP A 184 2.94 -1.42 11.58
N ILE A 185 3.39 -2.26 10.65
CA ILE A 185 2.49 -3.10 9.84
C ILE A 185 1.66 -4.01 10.76
N TYR A 186 2.28 -4.72 11.71
CA TYR A 186 1.53 -5.56 12.64
C TYR A 186 0.55 -4.74 13.49
N CYS A 187 0.96 -3.53 13.89
CA CYS A 187 0.09 -2.63 14.65
C CYS A 187 -1.08 -2.11 13.82
N SER A 188 -0.92 -1.93 12.51
CA SER A 188 -1.97 -1.48 11.60
C SER A 188 -2.89 -2.61 11.11
N LEU A 189 -2.55 -3.89 11.34
CA LEU A 189 -3.42 -5.02 10.99
C LEU A 189 -4.79 -4.91 11.68
N PRO A 190 -5.90 -5.14 10.97
CA PRO A 190 -7.22 -5.17 11.58
C PRO A 190 -7.37 -6.32 12.58
N ASP A 191 -8.14 -6.11 13.65
CA ASP A 191 -8.49 -7.18 14.59
C ASP A 191 -9.45 -8.17 13.93
N ARG A 192 -9.06 -9.43 13.90
CA ARG A 192 -9.82 -10.53 13.33
C ARG A 192 -10.27 -11.56 14.37
N LYS A 193 -10.26 -11.22 15.66
CA LYS A 193 -10.81 -12.07 16.70
C LYS A 193 -12.27 -12.43 16.40
N GLY A 194 -12.60 -13.71 16.52
CA GLY A 194 -13.94 -14.22 16.17
C GLY A 194 -14.22 -14.38 14.68
N LYS A 195 -13.22 -14.10 13.80
CA LYS A 195 -13.26 -14.34 12.35
C LYS A 195 -12.18 -15.37 11.98
N PRO A 196 -12.22 -15.98 10.78
CA PRO A 196 -11.10 -16.77 10.29
C PRO A 196 -9.79 -15.96 10.34
N ALA A 197 -8.67 -16.62 10.68
CA ALA A 197 -7.37 -15.97 10.78
C ALA A 197 -7.02 -15.25 9.46
N GLY A 198 -6.41 -14.08 9.58
CA GLY A 198 -5.80 -13.41 8.45
C GLY A 198 -4.40 -13.97 8.19
N MET A 199 -3.89 -13.82 6.99
CA MET A 199 -2.55 -14.25 6.60
C MET A 199 -1.71 -13.06 6.18
N ILE A 200 -0.49 -12.96 6.73
CA ILE A 200 0.49 -11.96 6.31
C ILE A 200 1.80 -12.65 5.91
N TYR A 201 2.32 -12.26 4.74
CA TYR A 201 3.54 -12.83 4.16
C TYR A 201 4.59 -11.73 4.00
N LEU A 202 5.54 -11.71 4.92
CA LEU A 202 6.66 -10.76 4.95
C LEU A 202 7.95 -11.34 4.36
N LEU A 203 8.00 -12.66 4.19
CA LEU A 203 9.12 -13.40 3.61
C LEU A 203 8.62 -14.39 2.55
N PHE A 204 9.39 -14.54 1.47
CA PHE A 204 9.13 -15.60 0.50
C PHE A 204 9.41 -16.97 1.11
N SER A 205 10.62 -17.18 1.66
CA SER A 205 11.07 -18.45 2.24
C SER A 205 11.93 -18.23 3.49
N ALA A 206 12.31 -19.31 4.16
CA ALA A 206 13.18 -19.28 5.32
C ALA A 206 14.62 -18.80 5.01
N SER A 207 15.02 -18.79 3.74
CA SER A 207 16.32 -18.27 3.28
C SER A 207 16.24 -16.84 2.74
N SER A 208 15.07 -16.19 2.79
CA SER A 208 14.88 -14.84 2.25
C SER A 208 15.72 -13.80 2.98
N ALA A 209 16.27 -12.87 2.23
CA ALA A 209 16.89 -11.67 2.79
C ALA A 209 15.87 -10.89 3.65
N GLY A 210 16.31 -10.33 4.77
CA GLY A 210 15.44 -9.60 5.71
C GLY A 210 14.76 -10.48 6.75
N LYS A 211 15.03 -11.80 6.80
CA LYS A 211 14.54 -12.69 7.85
C LYS A 211 14.89 -12.17 9.24
N ASP A 212 16.10 -11.68 9.43
CA ASP A 212 16.55 -11.14 10.72
C ASP A 212 15.67 -9.98 11.19
N LYS A 213 15.26 -9.10 10.29
CA LYS A 213 14.37 -7.98 10.59
C LYS A 213 12.99 -8.45 11.02
N VAL A 214 12.45 -9.46 10.33
CA VAL A 214 11.14 -10.05 10.64
C VAL A 214 11.20 -10.77 11.99
N LEU A 215 12.26 -11.52 12.28
CA LEU A 215 12.42 -12.20 13.58
C LEU A 215 12.67 -11.22 14.73
N ALA A 216 13.34 -10.09 14.46
CA ALA A 216 13.56 -9.04 15.46
C ALA A 216 12.32 -8.20 15.74
N SER A 217 11.25 -8.30 14.93
CA SER A 217 9.97 -7.63 15.15
C SER A 217 9.07 -8.40 16.12
N ASN A 218 8.04 -7.75 16.65
CA ASN A 218 7.09 -8.36 17.57
C ASN A 218 5.92 -9.04 16.82
N GLY A 219 6.14 -10.26 16.34
CA GLY A 219 5.10 -11.04 15.69
C GLY A 219 3.87 -11.35 16.57
N GLY A 220 4.00 -11.22 17.90
CA GLY A 220 2.88 -11.31 18.85
C GLY A 220 1.79 -10.27 18.58
N ASN A 221 2.16 -9.09 18.06
CA ASN A 221 1.19 -8.06 17.69
C ASN A 221 0.24 -8.51 16.56
N ALA A 222 0.72 -9.30 15.62
CA ALA A 222 -0.11 -9.90 14.57
C ALA A 222 -0.97 -11.04 15.14
N THR A 223 -0.36 -11.97 15.88
CA THR A 223 -1.08 -13.15 16.40
C THR A 223 -2.15 -12.77 17.42
N ASN A 224 -1.94 -11.72 18.22
CA ASN A 224 -2.93 -11.18 19.16
C ASN A 224 -4.18 -10.61 18.45
N LYS A 225 -4.09 -10.30 17.18
CA LYS A 225 -5.20 -9.86 16.32
C LYS A 225 -5.74 -10.96 15.41
N ASN A 226 -5.39 -12.22 15.69
CA ASN A 226 -5.73 -13.41 14.90
C ASN A 226 -5.20 -13.36 13.47
N TRP A 227 -3.90 -13.02 13.31
CA TRP A 227 -3.16 -13.10 12.05
C TRP A 227 -2.06 -14.14 12.15
N GLU A 228 -1.89 -14.92 11.10
CA GLU A 228 -0.79 -15.86 10.93
C GLU A 228 0.32 -15.21 10.08
N VAL A 229 1.54 -15.13 10.63
CA VAL A 229 2.72 -14.64 9.91
C VAL A 229 3.41 -15.82 9.24
N LYS A 230 3.47 -15.82 7.91
CA LYS A 230 3.84 -17.00 7.12
C LYS A 230 4.94 -16.74 6.10
N TYR A 231 5.62 -17.82 5.72
CA TYR A 231 6.40 -17.87 4.49
C TYR A 231 5.47 -18.10 3.29
N PHE A 232 5.71 -17.37 2.19
CA PHE A 232 4.87 -17.45 1.00
C PHE A 232 5.05 -18.78 0.24
N GLU A 233 6.31 -19.25 0.13
CA GLU A 233 6.68 -20.45 -0.63
C GLU A 233 5.91 -21.72 -0.22
N ASN A 234 5.74 -21.94 1.07
CA ASN A 234 5.20 -23.20 1.61
C ASN A 234 4.06 -23.01 2.59
N ASN A 235 3.61 -21.77 2.78
CA ASN A 235 2.52 -21.41 3.68
C ASN A 235 2.73 -21.84 5.16
N SER A 236 3.99 -22.07 5.57
CA SER A 236 4.30 -22.41 6.96
C SER A 236 4.43 -21.15 7.83
N ASN A 237 4.11 -21.29 9.12
CA ASN A 237 4.19 -20.18 10.06
C ASN A 237 5.65 -19.79 10.34
N ILE A 238 5.91 -18.50 10.43
CA ILE A 238 7.17 -17.95 10.95
C ILE A 238 7.08 -17.96 12.48
N THR A 239 8.11 -18.50 13.14
CA THR A 239 8.24 -18.57 14.59
C THR A 239 9.58 -18.03 15.03
N GLY A 240 9.76 -17.83 16.34
CA GLY A 240 11.03 -17.37 16.90
C GLY A 240 11.20 -15.85 16.85
N PHE A 241 10.12 -15.10 16.90
CA PHE A 241 10.15 -13.65 17.05
C PHE A 241 10.79 -13.26 18.40
N THR A 242 11.65 -12.26 18.39
CA THR A 242 12.36 -11.76 19.57
C THR A 242 12.00 -10.32 19.93
N GLY A 243 11.30 -9.61 19.04
CA GLY A 243 10.87 -8.24 19.28
C GLY A 243 9.78 -8.13 20.34
N THR A 244 9.80 -7.03 21.05
CA THR A 244 8.87 -6.73 22.15
C THR A 244 8.09 -5.42 21.92
N HIS A 245 8.19 -4.84 20.71
CA HIS A 245 7.54 -3.57 20.38
C HIS A 245 6.01 -3.67 20.57
N PRO A 246 5.39 -2.89 21.47
CA PRO A 246 3.94 -2.93 21.68
C PRO A 246 3.19 -2.14 20.62
N CYS A 247 2.01 -2.61 20.23
CA CYS A 247 1.08 -1.81 19.43
C CYS A 247 0.24 -0.92 20.34
N GLY A 248 0.42 0.37 20.26
CA GLY A 248 -0.40 1.37 20.92
C GLY A 248 -0.55 1.19 22.44
N GLY A 249 -0.25 2.18 23.23
CA GLY A 249 -0.49 2.15 24.68
C GLY A 249 0.49 1.31 25.51
N GLY A 250 1.59 0.83 24.95
CA GLY A 250 2.67 0.19 25.71
C GLY A 250 3.55 1.22 26.41
N SER A 251 4.13 0.86 27.57
CA SER A 251 5.00 1.72 28.38
C SER A 251 6.28 2.17 27.65
N ASP A 252 6.60 1.60 26.50
CA ASP A 252 7.87 1.83 25.81
C ASP A 252 7.70 2.78 24.62
N VAL A 253 8.59 3.75 24.55
CA VAL A 253 8.67 4.74 23.48
C VAL A 253 9.35 4.12 22.25
N ASN A 254 8.74 4.24 21.07
CA ASN A 254 9.40 3.89 19.83
C ASN A 254 10.56 4.86 19.54
N THR A 255 11.79 4.43 19.77
CA THR A 255 12.98 5.27 19.58
C THR A 255 13.52 5.26 18.14
N ASP A 256 13.02 4.38 17.26
CA ASP A 256 13.41 4.34 15.85
C ASP A 256 12.70 5.42 15.01
N ARG A 257 11.63 5.99 15.56
CA ARG A 257 10.91 7.13 14.98
C ARG A 257 11.13 8.37 15.81
N TYR A 258 11.65 9.37 15.17
CA TYR A 258 11.86 10.65 15.85
C TYR A 258 11.82 11.85 14.92
N ILE A 259 11.58 12.99 15.53
CA ILE A 259 11.62 14.32 14.93
C ILE A 259 12.64 15.11 15.72
N THR A 260 13.56 15.78 15.04
CA THR A 260 14.54 16.64 15.68
C THR A 260 14.25 18.09 15.40
N LEU A 261 14.14 18.89 16.46
CA LEU A 261 14.04 20.35 16.39
C LEU A 261 15.38 20.95 16.77
N THR A 262 15.85 21.91 15.99
CA THR A 262 16.91 22.82 16.41
C THR A 262 16.28 23.94 17.20
N VAL A 263 16.68 24.10 18.46
CA VAL A 263 16.01 25.01 19.42
C VAL A 263 17.00 25.92 20.12
N LYS A 264 16.52 27.03 20.65
CA LYS A 264 17.34 27.88 21.54
C LYS A 264 17.38 27.23 22.92
N GLU A 265 18.59 26.96 23.40
CA GLU A 265 18.84 26.37 24.72
C GLU A 265 18.23 27.21 25.83
N ARG A 266 17.76 26.55 26.88
CA ARG A 266 17.10 27.16 28.08
C ARG A 266 15.80 27.90 27.80
N LYS A 267 15.22 27.74 26.60
CA LYS A 267 13.91 28.27 26.25
C LYS A 267 12.83 27.23 26.42
N GLN A 268 11.63 27.67 26.68
CA GLN A 268 10.44 26.82 26.62
C GLN A 268 10.01 26.66 25.19
N ILE A 269 9.74 25.39 24.79
CA ILE A 269 9.27 24.97 23.49
C ILE A 269 7.87 24.42 23.69
N TRP A 270 6.91 25.03 23.05
CA TRP A 270 5.51 24.61 23.08
C TRP A 270 5.24 23.62 21.97
N LEU A 271 4.71 22.48 22.33
CA LEU A 271 4.36 21.41 21.39
C LEU A 271 2.92 20.97 21.59
N ASN A 272 2.27 20.66 20.47
CA ASN A 272 1.01 19.96 20.45
C ASN A 272 1.17 18.72 19.57
N LEU A 273 0.85 17.56 20.09
CA LEU A 273 1.17 16.28 19.50
C LEU A 273 -0.10 15.47 19.24
N TRP A 274 -0.06 14.67 18.18
CA TRP A 274 -1.08 13.69 17.85
C TRP A 274 -0.37 12.39 17.48
N ALA A 275 -0.72 11.29 18.10
CA ALA A 275 -0.19 9.96 17.80
C ALA A 275 -1.14 9.16 16.90
N ASP A 276 -0.66 8.02 16.43
CA ASP A 276 -1.43 7.12 15.58
C ASP A 276 -2.45 6.25 16.36
N ALA A 277 -2.25 6.10 17.67
CA ALA A 277 -3.14 5.34 18.54
C ALA A 277 -3.33 6.03 19.89
N ALA A 278 -4.41 5.68 20.60
CA ALA A 278 -4.62 6.08 21.98
C ALA A 278 -3.49 5.55 22.88
N ASP A 279 -3.15 6.31 23.92
CA ASP A 279 -2.17 5.93 24.93
C ASP A 279 -0.72 5.71 24.42
N THR A 280 -0.38 6.27 23.25
CA THR A 280 0.98 6.20 22.69
C THR A 280 1.98 6.93 23.57
N GLN A 281 3.08 6.29 23.95
CA GLN A 281 4.14 6.93 24.69
C GLN A 281 5.07 7.69 23.74
N VAL A 282 5.31 8.95 24.06
CA VAL A 282 6.21 9.87 23.34
C VAL A 282 7.23 10.40 24.30
N LYS A 283 8.51 10.27 23.96
CA LYS A 283 9.64 10.74 24.77
C LYS A 283 10.24 11.98 24.14
N ILE A 284 10.36 13.04 24.91
CA ILE A 284 10.96 14.30 24.48
C ILE A 284 12.27 14.47 25.23
N VAL A 285 13.36 14.60 24.50
CA VAL A 285 14.72 14.69 25.04
C VAL A 285 15.41 15.95 24.54
N SER A 286 16.02 16.72 25.45
CA SER A 286 16.86 17.86 25.10
C SER A 286 17.97 18.00 26.14
N GLY A 287 19.21 17.59 25.76
CA GLY A 287 20.32 17.49 26.70
C GLY A 287 20.03 16.48 27.82
N SER A 288 20.15 16.94 29.07
CA SER A 288 19.78 16.12 30.24
C SER A 288 18.28 16.15 30.57
N ASN A 289 17.52 17.00 29.90
CA ASN A 289 16.07 17.09 30.12
C ASN A 289 15.36 16.01 29.31
N GLU A 290 14.61 15.20 30.02
CA GLU A 290 13.86 14.11 29.43
C GLU A 290 12.44 14.07 30.03
N LYS A 291 11.42 13.86 29.17
CA LYS A 291 10.04 13.72 29.60
C LYS A 291 9.32 12.73 28.69
N THR A 292 8.69 11.74 29.28
CA THR A 292 7.76 10.85 28.56
C THR A 292 6.34 11.31 28.81
N VAL A 293 5.54 11.37 27.76
CA VAL A 293 4.13 11.80 27.79
C VAL A 293 3.26 10.82 27.04
N THR A 294 2.05 10.60 27.52
CA THR A 294 1.03 9.84 26.81
C THR A 294 0.31 10.76 25.82
N VAL A 295 0.31 10.38 24.56
CA VAL A 295 -0.30 11.10 23.45
C VAL A 295 -1.38 10.20 22.84
N GLY A 296 -2.56 10.75 22.60
CA GLY A 296 -3.69 10.01 22.02
C GLY A 296 -3.82 10.22 20.51
N ASP A 297 -4.87 9.64 19.96
CA ASP A 297 -5.33 9.81 18.58
C ASP A 297 -6.12 11.13 18.37
N LYS A 298 -5.85 12.11 19.21
CA LYS A 298 -6.36 13.49 19.15
C LYS A 298 -5.24 14.44 19.49
N TRP A 299 -5.38 15.73 19.14
CA TRP A 299 -4.44 16.74 19.56
C TRP A 299 -4.33 16.78 21.09
N THR A 300 -3.10 16.74 21.62
CA THR A 300 -2.86 17.10 23.02
C THR A 300 -3.20 18.58 23.20
N GLU A 301 -3.43 19.00 24.43
CA GLU A 301 -3.34 20.42 24.71
C GLU A 301 -1.89 20.89 24.55
N TRP A 302 -1.69 22.18 24.27
CA TRP A 302 -0.38 22.79 24.22
C TRP A 302 0.37 22.58 25.54
N LYS A 303 1.57 21.99 25.44
CA LYS A 303 2.45 21.75 26.59
C LYS A 303 3.82 22.33 26.32
N ASP A 304 4.43 22.86 27.36
CA ASP A 304 5.77 23.42 27.32
C ASP A 304 6.83 22.41 27.75
N TYR A 305 7.99 22.51 27.14
CA TYR A 305 9.15 21.68 27.40
C TYR A 305 10.40 22.57 27.43
N THR A 306 11.18 22.50 28.50
CA THR A 306 12.41 23.28 28.59
C THR A 306 13.53 22.63 27.77
N ALA A 307 14.08 23.38 26.82
CA ALA A 307 15.23 22.93 26.04
C ALA A 307 16.50 22.91 26.89
N GLY A 308 17.07 21.76 27.14
CA GLY A 308 18.34 21.54 27.87
C GLY A 308 19.57 21.58 26.98
N ALA A 309 19.40 21.62 25.65
CA ALA A 309 20.46 21.71 24.66
C ALA A 309 19.94 22.42 23.39
N ALA A 310 20.84 22.65 22.43
CA ALA A 310 20.50 23.27 21.14
C ALA A 310 19.60 22.39 20.24
N THR A 311 19.37 21.14 20.63
CA THR A 311 18.47 20.22 19.95
C THR A 311 17.44 19.65 20.91
N MET A 312 16.25 19.37 20.38
CA MET A 312 15.19 18.64 21.06
C MET A 312 14.71 17.53 20.15
N THR A 313 14.73 16.28 20.62
CA THR A 313 14.30 15.11 19.86
C THR A 313 13.01 14.57 20.47
N ILE A 314 12.02 14.33 19.61
CA ILE A 314 10.71 13.79 19.96
C ILE A 314 10.66 12.38 19.40
N TYR A 315 10.80 11.39 20.27
CA TYR A 315 10.73 9.96 19.93
C TYR A 315 9.30 9.44 20.07
N GLY A 316 8.89 8.59 19.17
CA GLY A 316 7.60 7.92 19.25
C GLY A 316 6.79 8.01 17.96
N ASN A 317 5.65 7.33 17.95
CA ASN A 317 4.75 7.26 16.80
C ASN A 317 3.88 8.55 16.70
N VAL A 318 4.53 9.67 16.46
CA VAL A 318 3.87 10.99 16.28
C VAL A 318 3.39 11.09 14.85
N LYS A 319 2.10 11.30 14.66
CA LYS A 319 1.42 11.42 13.36
C LYS A 319 1.20 12.87 12.93
N LYS A 320 1.06 13.78 13.89
CA LYS A 320 0.98 15.22 13.64
C LYS A 320 1.74 15.96 14.74
N LEU A 321 2.46 16.97 14.34
CA LEU A 321 3.19 17.87 15.21
C LEU A 321 2.78 19.31 14.89
N ASP A 322 2.33 20.04 15.90
CA ASP A 322 2.21 21.47 15.82
C ASP A 322 3.23 22.09 16.79
N CYS A 323 4.17 22.80 16.24
CA CYS A 323 5.21 23.52 16.97
C CYS A 323 5.18 25.03 16.65
N SER A 324 4.04 25.55 16.20
CA SER A 324 3.81 26.99 16.02
C SER A 324 3.90 27.74 17.37
N ASN A 325 3.80 29.06 17.35
CA ASN A 325 3.81 29.91 18.54
C ASN A 325 5.06 29.81 19.43
N ASN A 326 6.21 29.41 18.90
CA ASN A 326 7.47 29.32 19.64
C ASN A 326 8.35 30.60 19.57
N ASN A 327 7.83 31.70 19.07
CA ASN A 327 8.49 33.04 19.09
C ASN A 327 9.96 32.97 18.63
N THR A 328 10.25 32.31 17.48
CA THR A 328 11.63 32.13 16.98
C THR A 328 12.56 31.25 17.83
N ASN A 329 12.04 30.51 18.81
CA ASN A 329 12.84 29.60 19.64
C ASN A 329 13.17 28.29 18.92
N ILE A 330 12.46 27.95 17.83
CA ILE A 330 12.77 26.82 16.93
C ILE A 330 13.39 27.42 15.66
N THR A 331 14.55 26.90 15.26
CA THR A 331 15.31 27.40 14.10
C THR A 331 15.52 26.34 13.02
N GLY A 332 15.20 25.07 13.30
CA GLY A 332 15.26 23.98 12.34
C GLY A 332 14.36 22.83 12.75
N LEU A 333 13.98 22.01 11.76
CA LEU A 333 13.18 20.81 11.92
C LEU A 333 13.66 19.74 10.95
N ASP A 334 13.92 18.55 11.46
CA ASP A 334 14.18 17.33 10.70
C ASP A 334 13.18 16.24 11.09
N ALA A 335 12.34 15.84 10.17
CA ALA A 335 11.36 14.78 10.33
C ALA A 335 11.65 13.56 9.44
N SER A 336 12.86 13.48 8.85
CA SER A 336 13.25 12.41 7.92
C SER A 336 13.17 11.00 8.53
N HIS A 337 13.20 10.91 9.86
CA HIS A 337 13.07 9.65 10.61
C HIS A 337 11.65 9.37 11.11
N ASN A 338 10.66 10.14 10.65
CA ASN A 338 9.25 9.90 10.98
C ASN A 338 8.39 9.91 9.71
N ALA A 339 8.32 8.79 9.03
CA ALA A 339 7.61 8.64 7.76
C ALA A 339 6.07 8.79 7.86
N GLN A 340 5.53 9.02 9.05
CA GLN A 340 4.08 9.18 9.27
C GLN A 340 3.65 10.62 9.57
N LEU A 341 4.60 11.55 9.63
CA LEU A 341 4.30 12.95 9.94
C LEU A 341 3.62 13.70 8.76
#